data_a8437de8be89e54abe6c4968682939d0
#
_entry.id   a8437de8be89e54abe6c4968682939d0
#
_cell.length_a   1.000
_cell.length_b   1.000
_cell.length_c   1.000
_cell.angle_alpha   90.00
_cell.angle_beta   90.00
_cell.angle_gamma   90.00
#
_symmetry.space_group_name_H-M   'P 1'
#
loop_
_entity.id
_entity.type
_entity.pdbx_description
1 polymer ?
#
loop_
_entity_poly.entity_id
_entity_poly.type
_entity_poly.pdbx_seq_one_letter_code
_entity_poly.pdbx_strand_id
1 'polypeptide(L)'
;MKRLKYSLFLFAAIMLLAVACTGNKQGNSIDNSNSIDNRARQIIEDGLEKTRARLPFEIPDSPISIVEVSMDGDMIEIVATLPDSLLGTSTMFDKEQGNSDSNVASILLNFNQTEIETIINAGCGLRYIYKGSETGETLLLIDVSCERLKQIKEGMDSGEIVPYPTLELFQMAIEQQEFPSEIEEGMWLTDGYIKGNTVYYVAKFESDVTSDDLSHSELLAIKQDILQGLKEFLIAGNKKEMAQKGIRIIYIYKNNNGDEFARIEITADDI
;
A
#
# COMPACT_ATOMS: atom_id res chain seq x y z
N MET A 1 2.78 -16.75 -1.23
CA MET A 1 2.90 -15.93 -2.46
C MET A 1 1.60 -15.51 -3.13
N LYS A 2 0.43 -16.16 -2.96
CA LYS A 2 -0.82 -15.74 -3.63
C LYS A 2 -1.52 -14.53 -3.00
N ARG A 3 -1.45 -14.31 -1.69
CA ARG A 3 -2.21 -13.25 -0.99
C ARG A 3 -1.58 -11.84 -1.06
N LEU A 4 -0.26 -11.70 -1.15
CA LEU A 4 0.40 -10.39 -1.36
C LEU A 4 0.04 -9.79 -2.71
N LYS A 5 -0.14 -10.64 -3.70
CA LYS A 5 -0.57 -10.20 -5.01
C LYS A 5 -1.89 -9.44 -4.95
N TYR A 6 -2.83 -9.83 -4.10
CA TYR A 6 -4.15 -9.18 -4.03
C TYR A 6 -4.12 -7.78 -3.41
N SER A 7 -3.24 -7.52 -2.46
CA SER A 7 -3.07 -6.19 -1.87
C SER A 7 -2.37 -5.21 -2.84
N LEU A 8 -1.34 -5.66 -3.56
CA LEU A 8 -0.67 -4.84 -4.58
C LEU A 8 -1.48 -4.70 -5.89
N PHE A 9 -2.37 -5.65 -6.21
CA PHE A 9 -3.04 -5.75 -7.51
C PHE A 9 -4.40 -5.05 -7.61
N LEU A 10 -4.99 -4.60 -6.50
CA LEU A 10 -6.08 -3.61 -6.56
C LEU A 10 -5.67 -2.37 -7.39
N PHE A 11 -4.41 -2.29 -7.65
CA PHE A 11 -3.65 -1.17 -8.11
C PHE A 11 -3.52 -1.05 -9.64
N ALA A 12 -3.52 -2.12 -10.39
CA ALA A 12 -3.23 -2.06 -11.84
C ALA A 12 -4.38 -1.48 -12.69
N ALA A 13 -5.59 -1.44 -12.15
CA ALA A 13 -6.79 -1.08 -12.90
C ALA A 13 -6.90 0.40 -13.24
N ILE A 14 -6.16 1.25 -12.54
CA ILE A 14 -6.26 2.70 -12.64
C ILE A 14 -5.31 3.29 -13.68
N MET A 15 -4.31 2.53 -14.11
CA MET A 15 -3.41 2.93 -15.22
C MET A 15 -4.13 3.25 -16.54
N LEU A 16 -5.43 2.96 -16.62
CA LEU A 16 -6.23 3.25 -17.81
C LEU A 16 -6.58 4.74 -17.98
N LEU A 17 -6.56 5.52 -16.89
CA LEU A 17 -6.72 6.98 -16.96
C LEU A 17 -5.41 7.68 -17.38
N ALA A 18 -4.25 7.07 -17.14
CA ALA A 18 -2.93 7.63 -17.46
C ALA A 18 -2.73 7.90 -18.97
N VAL A 19 -3.41 7.15 -19.85
CA VAL A 19 -3.29 7.32 -21.30
C VAL A 19 -3.94 8.62 -21.80
N ALA A 20 -4.84 9.22 -21.00
CA ALA A 20 -5.50 10.46 -21.37
C ALA A 20 -4.68 11.74 -21.06
N CYS A 21 -3.77 11.67 -20.07
CA CYS A 21 -3.04 12.83 -19.57
C CYS A 21 -1.70 13.12 -20.28
N THR A 22 -1.23 12.27 -21.19
CA THR A 22 0.07 12.44 -21.86
C THR A 22 0.09 13.42 -23.05
N GLY A 23 -1.00 14.16 -23.29
CA GLY A 23 -1.14 15.11 -24.40
C GLY A 23 -1.05 16.57 -23.98
N ASN A 24 0.10 17.19 -24.24
CA ASN A 24 0.38 18.64 -24.28
C ASN A 24 0.81 19.37 -23.00
N LYS A 25 2.14 19.55 -22.89
CA LYS A 25 2.75 20.64 -22.13
C LYS A 25 2.50 21.98 -22.83
N GLN A 26 1.58 22.77 -22.29
CA GLN A 26 1.61 24.22 -22.52
C GLN A 26 1.20 24.92 -21.22
N GLY A 27 2.18 25.60 -20.62
CA GLY A 27 1.99 26.32 -19.40
C GLY A 27 1.04 27.52 -19.59
N ASN A 28 0.16 27.69 -18.63
CA ASN A 28 -0.43 28.98 -18.29
C ASN A 28 -0.58 29.07 -16.78
N SER A 29 -0.17 30.20 -16.23
CA SER A 29 -0.32 30.59 -14.85
C SER A 29 -1.79 30.52 -14.42
N ILE A 30 -2.05 29.78 -13.34
CA ILE A 30 -3.40 29.61 -12.78
C ILE A 30 -3.62 30.70 -11.75
N ASP A 31 -4.60 31.54 -12.01
CA ASP A 31 -5.23 32.40 -11.01
C ASP A 31 -5.95 31.54 -9.96
N ASN A 32 -5.61 31.77 -8.68
CA ASN A 32 -6.24 31.13 -7.53
C ASN A 32 -7.70 31.62 -7.35
N SER A 33 -8.63 30.98 -8.04
CA SER A 33 -10.05 31.07 -7.74
C SER A 33 -10.64 29.65 -7.71
N ASN A 34 -11.55 29.41 -6.76
CA ASN A 34 -12.30 28.15 -6.58
C ASN A 34 -13.22 27.78 -7.77
N SER A 35 -12.83 28.04 -9.00
CA SER A 35 -13.58 27.68 -10.20
C SER A 35 -13.18 26.26 -10.65
N ILE A 36 -14.18 25.40 -10.80
CA ILE A 36 -14.02 24.08 -11.43
C ILE A 36 -13.37 24.28 -12.80
N ASP A 37 -12.24 23.61 -13.02
CA ASP A 37 -11.56 23.65 -14.32
C ASP A 37 -12.31 22.75 -15.31
N ASN A 38 -13.11 23.36 -16.17
CA ASN A 38 -13.86 22.67 -17.23
C ASN A 38 -12.95 21.86 -18.16
N ARG A 39 -11.70 22.30 -18.35
CA ARG A 39 -10.71 21.54 -19.13
C ARG A 39 -10.29 20.27 -18.42
N ALA A 40 -10.04 20.34 -17.11
CA ALA A 40 -9.74 19.16 -16.32
C ALA A 40 -10.89 18.16 -16.36
N ARG A 41 -12.13 18.64 -16.28
CA ARG A 41 -13.33 17.79 -16.39
C ARG A 41 -13.43 17.10 -17.76
N GLN A 42 -13.19 17.82 -18.85
CA GLN A 42 -13.16 17.24 -20.18
C GLN A 42 -12.10 16.16 -20.34
N ILE A 43 -10.89 16.35 -19.77
CA ILE A 43 -9.83 15.35 -19.78
C ILE A 43 -10.28 14.06 -19.09
N ILE A 44 -11.01 14.18 -17.97
CA ILE A 44 -11.53 13.02 -17.24
C ILE A 44 -12.59 12.32 -18.10
N GLU A 45 -13.55 13.03 -18.67
CA GLU A 45 -14.62 12.46 -19.50
C GLU A 45 -14.05 11.72 -20.71
N ASP A 46 -13.07 12.30 -21.41
CA ASP A 46 -12.36 11.67 -22.53
C ASP A 46 -11.59 10.41 -22.09
N GLY A 47 -11.01 10.44 -20.88
CA GLY A 47 -10.33 9.30 -20.26
C GLY A 47 -11.29 8.16 -19.96
N LEU A 48 -12.43 8.47 -19.35
CA LEU A 48 -13.47 7.49 -19.03
C LEU A 48 -14.05 6.85 -20.30
N GLU A 49 -14.27 7.61 -21.38
CA GLU A 49 -14.74 7.07 -22.65
C GLU A 49 -13.76 6.04 -23.23
N LYS A 50 -12.46 6.36 -23.23
CA LYS A 50 -11.42 5.42 -23.68
C LYS A 50 -11.34 4.17 -22.80
N THR A 51 -11.57 4.33 -21.49
CA THR A 51 -11.58 3.22 -20.55
C THR A 51 -12.78 2.31 -20.79
N ARG A 52 -13.98 2.87 -20.98
CA ARG A 52 -15.20 2.10 -21.29
C ARG A 52 -15.04 1.21 -22.52
N ALA A 53 -14.31 1.68 -23.52
CA ALA A 53 -14.07 0.90 -24.74
C ALA A 53 -13.21 -0.36 -24.51
N ARG A 54 -12.61 -0.52 -23.33
CA ARG A 54 -11.73 -1.63 -22.96
C ARG A 54 -12.30 -2.53 -21.86
N LEU A 55 -13.49 -2.21 -21.36
CA LEU A 55 -14.15 -2.99 -20.32
C LEU A 55 -14.83 -4.25 -20.88
N PRO A 56 -14.91 -5.35 -20.11
CA PRO A 56 -14.33 -5.51 -18.77
C PRO A 56 -12.82 -5.65 -18.81
N PHE A 57 -12.15 -5.15 -17.77
CA PHE A 57 -10.71 -5.26 -17.62
C PHE A 57 -10.37 -6.18 -16.45
N GLU A 58 -9.73 -7.30 -16.74
CA GLU A 58 -9.21 -8.22 -15.73
C GLU A 58 -7.86 -7.74 -15.25
N ILE A 59 -7.71 -7.64 -13.94
CA ILE A 59 -6.43 -7.27 -13.33
C ILE A 59 -5.54 -8.50 -13.34
N PRO A 60 -4.35 -8.47 -14.00
CA PRO A 60 -3.47 -9.62 -14.06
C PRO A 60 -3.14 -10.18 -12.67
N ASP A 61 -3.18 -11.48 -12.53
CA ASP A 61 -2.93 -12.21 -11.26
C ASP A 61 -3.87 -11.82 -10.09
N SER A 62 -5.00 -11.17 -10.35
CA SER A 62 -6.02 -10.79 -9.37
C SER A 62 -7.38 -11.39 -9.74
N PRO A 63 -8.20 -11.75 -8.75
CA PRO A 63 -9.58 -12.16 -9.01
C PRO A 63 -10.53 -10.97 -9.20
N ILE A 64 -10.00 -9.76 -9.29
CA ILE A 64 -10.77 -8.51 -9.42
C ILE A 64 -10.83 -8.11 -10.88
N SER A 65 -12.04 -7.76 -11.34
CA SER A 65 -12.27 -7.23 -12.68
C SER A 65 -12.99 -5.90 -12.59
N ILE A 66 -12.53 -4.90 -13.35
CA ILE A 66 -13.28 -3.65 -13.52
C ILE A 66 -14.30 -3.87 -14.62
N VAL A 67 -15.55 -3.62 -14.30
CA VAL A 67 -16.68 -3.89 -15.20
C VAL A 67 -17.38 -2.63 -15.69
N GLU A 68 -17.26 -1.52 -14.95
CA GLU A 68 -17.87 -0.26 -15.35
C GLU A 68 -17.06 0.92 -14.83
N VAL A 69 -17.00 2.01 -15.60
CA VAL A 69 -16.55 3.33 -15.16
C VAL A 69 -17.51 4.39 -15.67
N SER A 70 -17.88 5.33 -14.82
CA SER A 70 -18.85 6.38 -15.16
C SER A 70 -18.56 7.68 -14.43
N MET A 71 -19.32 8.70 -14.76
CA MET A 71 -19.38 9.95 -14.03
C MET A 71 -20.82 10.10 -13.53
N ASP A 72 -21.01 10.21 -12.23
CA ASP A 72 -22.28 10.53 -11.60
C ASP A 72 -22.16 11.87 -10.86
N GLY A 73 -22.68 12.92 -11.48
CA GLY A 73 -22.49 14.29 -10.99
C GLY A 73 -21.00 14.67 -10.97
N ASP A 74 -20.47 14.86 -9.78
CA ASP A 74 -19.06 15.18 -9.53
C ASP A 74 -18.26 13.97 -9.00
N MET A 75 -18.82 12.75 -9.14
CA MET A 75 -18.15 11.52 -8.70
C MET A 75 -17.72 10.70 -9.92
N ILE A 76 -16.45 10.32 -9.93
CA ILE A 76 -15.95 9.29 -10.84
C ILE A 76 -16.24 7.94 -10.18
N GLU A 77 -17.13 7.17 -10.81
CA GLU A 77 -17.50 5.84 -10.32
C GLU A 77 -16.72 4.75 -11.03
N ILE A 78 -16.20 3.83 -10.25
CA ILE A 78 -15.48 2.64 -10.70
C ILE A 78 -16.15 1.43 -10.07
N VAL A 79 -16.75 0.58 -10.89
CA VAL A 79 -17.38 -0.66 -10.44
C VAL A 79 -16.45 -1.83 -10.72
N ALA A 80 -16.09 -2.55 -9.68
CA ALA A 80 -15.27 -3.75 -9.77
C ALA A 80 -16.03 -4.96 -9.22
N THR A 81 -15.78 -6.13 -9.79
CA THR A 81 -16.28 -7.41 -9.27
C THR A 81 -15.13 -8.17 -8.63
N LEU A 82 -15.43 -8.89 -7.55
CA LEU A 82 -14.51 -9.76 -6.83
C LEU A 82 -15.25 -10.98 -6.26
N PRO A 83 -14.56 -12.12 -6.03
CA PRO A 83 -15.18 -13.28 -5.40
C PRO A 83 -15.76 -12.95 -4.03
N ASP A 84 -16.98 -13.37 -3.76
CA ASP A 84 -17.68 -13.10 -2.51
C ASP A 84 -16.92 -13.65 -1.28
N SER A 85 -16.11 -14.70 -1.48
CA SER A 85 -15.26 -15.29 -0.44
C SER A 85 -14.10 -14.40 0.03
N LEU A 86 -13.81 -13.29 -0.66
CA LEU A 86 -12.76 -12.35 -0.24
C LEU A 86 -13.23 -11.35 0.82
N LEU A 87 -14.53 -11.25 1.06
CA LEU A 87 -15.05 -10.43 2.15
C LEU A 87 -14.55 -10.90 3.51
N GLY A 88 -14.06 -9.95 4.31
CA GLY A 88 -13.54 -10.22 5.65
C GLY A 88 -12.20 -10.95 5.69
N THR A 89 -11.57 -11.22 4.53
CA THR A 89 -10.24 -11.87 4.48
C THR A 89 -9.10 -10.88 4.59
N SER A 90 -9.36 -9.59 4.43
CA SER A 90 -8.37 -8.52 4.65
C SER A 90 -9.06 -7.26 5.18
N THR A 91 -8.30 -6.43 5.89
CA THR A 91 -8.74 -5.12 6.39
C THR A 91 -9.20 -4.18 5.27
N MET A 92 -8.68 -4.38 4.05
CA MET A 92 -9.03 -3.61 2.87
C MET A 92 -10.50 -3.78 2.45
N PHE A 93 -11.09 -4.96 2.69
CA PHE A 93 -12.49 -5.28 2.39
C PHE A 93 -13.39 -5.24 3.64
N ASP A 94 -12.86 -4.73 4.75
CA ASP A 94 -13.66 -4.41 5.91
C ASP A 94 -14.45 -3.12 5.67
N LYS A 95 -15.76 -3.13 5.91
CA LYS A 95 -16.63 -1.98 5.63
C LYS A 95 -16.27 -0.74 6.45
N GLU A 96 -15.73 -0.92 7.66
CA GLU A 96 -15.34 0.19 8.54
C GLU A 96 -13.95 0.73 8.14
N GLN A 97 -13.03 -0.13 7.80
CA GLN A 97 -11.64 0.24 7.44
C GLN A 97 -11.48 0.63 5.96
N GLY A 98 -12.33 0.10 5.07
CA GLY A 98 -12.29 0.38 3.63
C GLY A 98 -12.36 1.88 3.30
N ASN A 99 -13.07 2.65 4.11
CA ASN A 99 -13.18 4.11 4.01
C ASN A 99 -12.16 4.89 4.86
N SER A 100 -11.18 4.26 5.48
CA SER A 100 -10.13 4.98 6.21
C SER A 100 -9.27 5.84 5.27
N ASP A 101 -8.71 6.93 5.79
CA ASP A 101 -7.85 7.80 4.98
C ASP A 101 -6.58 7.08 4.51
N SER A 102 -6.03 6.18 5.31
CA SER A 102 -4.89 5.34 4.90
C SER A 102 -5.25 4.40 3.75
N ASN A 103 -6.44 3.79 3.77
CA ASN A 103 -6.86 2.92 2.67
C ASN A 103 -7.13 3.72 1.38
N VAL A 104 -7.77 4.87 1.48
CA VAL A 104 -7.96 5.78 0.33
C VAL A 104 -6.60 6.25 -0.19
N ALA A 105 -5.66 6.62 0.69
CA ALA A 105 -4.30 6.98 0.31
C ALA A 105 -3.59 5.84 -0.43
N SER A 106 -3.80 4.58 -0.01
CA SER A 106 -3.29 3.39 -0.72
C SER A 106 -3.85 3.29 -2.13
N ILE A 107 -5.13 3.58 -2.31
CA ILE A 107 -5.75 3.66 -3.63
C ILE A 107 -5.11 4.78 -4.46
N LEU A 108 -4.87 5.95 -3.87
CA LEU A 108 -4.28 7.10 -4.58
C LEU A 108 -2.83 6.87 -5.02
N LEU A 109 -2.08 5.95 -4.43
CA LEU A 109 -0.73 5.60 -4.92
C LEU A 109 -0.72 5.06 -6.36
N ASN A 110 -1.85 4.69 -6.91
CA ASN A 110 -1.95 4.18 -8.28
C ASN A 110 -2.13 5.27 -9.32
N PHE A 111 -2.49 6.44 -8.86
CA PHE A 111 -2.55 7.61 -9.70
C PHE A 111 -1.20 8.32 -9.66
N ASN A 112 -0.73 8.80 -10.81
CA ASN A 112 0.36 9.74 -10.76
C ASN A 112 -0.15 11.10 -10.24
N GLN A 113 0.79 11.94 -9.81
CA GLN A 113 0.47 13.24 -9.21
C GLN A 113 -0.41 14.11 -10.13
N THR A 114 -0.14 14.10 -11.45
CA THR A 114 -0.91 14.89 -12.43
C THR A 114 -2.36 14.41 -12.53
N GLU A 115 -2.61 13.10 -12.41
CA GLU A 115 -3.95 12.54 -12.43
C GLU A 115 -4.74 12.96 -11.20
N ILE A 116 -4.16 12.86 -10.01
CA ILE A 116 -4.80 13.30 -8.77
C ILE A 116 -5.13 14.80 -8.85
N GLU A 117 -4.18 15.61 -9.28
CA GLU A 117 -4.39 17.05 -9.46
C GLU A 117 -5.48 17.35 -10.50
N THR A 118 -5.56 16.58 -11.59
CA THR A 118 -6.62 16.73 -12.61
C THR A 118 -7.98 16.43 -12.02
N ILE A 119 -8.12 15.35 -11.24
CA ILE A 119 -9.37 14.99 -10.56
C ILE A 119 -9.80 16.09 -9.59
N ILE A 120 -8.88 16.59 -8.78
CA ILE A 120 -9.12 17.66 -7.81
C ILE A 120 -9.51 18.97 -8.52
N ASN A 121 -8.80 19.36 -9.58
CA ASN A 121 -9.06 20.59 -10.33
C ASN A 121 -10.41 20.52 -11.08
N ALA A 122 -10.83 19.34 -11.48
CA ALA A 122 -12.15 19.11 -12.04
C ALA A 122 -13.27 19.16 -11.00
N GLY A 123 -12.96 19.31 -9.73
CA GLY A 123 -13.93 19.27 -8.63
C GLY A 123 -14.51 17.88 -8.40
N CYS A 124 -13.84 16.82 -8.88
CA CYS A 124 -14.37 15.47 -8.82
C CYS A 124 -13.92 14.72 -7.57
N GLY A 125 -14.82 13.86 -7.08
CA GLY A 125 -14.52 12.80 -6.10
C GLY A 125 -14.34 11.44 -6.77
N LEU A 126 -14.04 10.42 -5.96
CA LEU A 126 -13.90 9.04 -6.38
C LEU A 126 -14.90 8.16 -5.63
N ARG A 127 -15.55 7.25 -6.34
CA ARG A 127 -16.43 6.23 -5.78
C ARG A 127 -16.05 4.87 -6.33
N TYR A 128 -15.64 3.96 -5.44
CA TYR A 128 -15.40 2.56 -5.76
C TYR A 128 -16.53 1.70 -5.25
N ILE A 129 -17.13 0.93 -6.15
CA ILE A 129 -18.24 0.01 -5.85
C ILE A 129 -17.73 -1.40 -6.14
N TYR A 130 -17.50 -2.16 -5.08
CA TYR A 130 -17.11 -3.57 -5.20
C TYR A 130 -18.35 -4.44 -5.10
N LYS A 131 -18.58 -5.26 -6.12
CA LYS A 131 -19.71 -6.20 -6.19
C LYS A 131 -19.20 -7.64 -6.13
N GLY A 132 -19.95 -8.51 -5.49
CA GLY A 132 -19.71 -9.94 -5.54
C GLY A 132 -19.85 -10.46 -6.96
N SER A 133 -18.87 -11.23 -7.44
CA SER A 133 -18.92 -11.81 -8.77
C SER A 133 -19.99 -12.90 -8.89
N GLU A 134 -20.39 -13.51 -7.79
CA GLU A 134 -21.38 -14.58 -7.71
C GLU A 134 -22.78 -14.03 -7.42
N THR A 135 -22.90 -13.09 -6.49
CA THR A 135 -24.19 -12.54 -6.06
C THR A 135 -24.59 -11.26 -6.75
N GLY A 136 -23.63 -10.49 -7.28
CA GLY A 136 -23.85 -9.13 -7.78
C GLY A 136 -24.17 -8.08 -6.71
N GLU A 137 -24.19 -8.49 -5.43
CA GLU A 137 -24.44 -7.58 -4.30
C GLU A 137 -23.27 -6.63 -4.09
N THR A 138 -23.57 -5.40 -3.63
CA THR A 138 -22.51 -4.47 -3.23
C THR A 138 -21.88 -4.93 -1.93
N LEU A 139 -20.62 -5.32 -2.02
CA LEU A 139 -19.84 -5.84 -0.91
C LEU A 139 -19.15 -4.70 -0.14
N LEU A 140 -18.59 -3.74 -0.87
CA LEU A 140 -17.89 -2.58 -0.30
C LEU A 140 -18.16 -1.35 -1.16
N LEU A 141 -18.38 -0.22 -0.51
CA LEU A 141 -18.47 1.11 -1.11
C LEU A 141 -17.42 2.01 -0.46
N ILE A 142 -16.55 2.58 -1.28
CA ILE A 142 -15.58 3.60 -0.86
C ILE A 142 -15.99 4.89 -1.57
N ASP A 143 -16.39 5.90 -0.79
CA ASP A 143 -16.88 7.18 -1.29
C ASP A 143 -15.96 8.30 -0.77
N VAL A 144 -15.31 9.02 -1.70
CA VAL A 144 -14.31 10.04 -1.38
C VAL A 144 -14.63 11.31 -2.12
N SER A 145 -15.17 12.30 -1.42
CA SER A 145 -15.42 13.60 -2.01
C SER A 145 -14.15 14.31 -2.48
N CYS A 146 -14.27 15.26 -3.40
CA CYS A 146 -13.13 16.08 -3.86
C CYS A 146 -12.39 16.76 -2.69
N GLU A 147 -13.13 17.28 -1.71
CA GLU A 147 -12.52 17.92 -0.54
C GLU A 147 -11.70 16.93 0.30
N ARG A 148 -12.25 15.73 0.51
CA ARG A 148 -11.53 14.67 1.21
C ARG A 148 -10.29 14.19 0.44
N LEU A 149 -10.36 14.12 -0.91
CA LEU A 149 -9.20 13.82 -1.75
C LEU A 149 -8.06 14.83 -1.57
N LYS A 150 -8.39 16.13 -1.48
CA LYS A 150 -7.41 17.19 -1.19
C LYS A 150 -6.75 16.99 0.15
N GLN A 151 -7.55 16.76 1.20
CA GLN A 151 -7.05 16.55 2.56
C GLN A 151 -6.14 15.32 2.64
N ILE A 152 -6.53 14.21 2.00
CA ILE A 152 -5.72 12.99 1.97
C ILE A 152 -4.41 13.23 1.22
N LYS A 153 -4.45 13.92 0.05
CA LYS A 153 -3.24 14.26 -0.70
C LYS A 153 -2.30 15.13 0.14
N GLU A 154 -2.79 16.18 0.77
CA GLU A 154 -2.02 17.04 1.67
C GLU A 154 -1.42 16.25 2.84
N GLY A 155 -2.20 15.35 3.44
CA GLY A 155 -1.75 14.45 4.49
C GLY A 155 -0.66 13.48 4.04
N MET A 156 -0.75 12.96 2.81
CA MET A 156 0.31 12.13 2.20
C MET A 156 1.58 12.94 1.95
N ASP A 157 1.45 14.14 1.37
CA ASP A 157 2.58 15.03 1.07
C ASP A 157 3.31 15.48 2.36
N SER A 158 2.55 15.72 3.44
CA SER A 158 3.11 16.06 4.76
C SER A 158 3.59 14.84 5.57
N GLY A 159 3.22 13.62 5.14
CA GLY A 159 3.47 12.36 5.86
C GLY A 159 2.63 12.21 7.14
N GLU A 160 1.49 12.88 7.23
CA GLU A 160 0.49 12.68 8.31
C GLU A 160 -0.40 11.48 8.01
N ILE A 161 -0.71 11.26 6.74
CA ILE A 161 -1.43 10.08 6.27
C ILE A 161 -0.43 9.14 5.61
N VAL A 162 -0.35 7.93 6.13
CA VAL A 162 0.51 6.86 5.60
C VAL A 162 -0.38 5.84 4.89
N PRO A 163 -0.22 5.65 3.57
CA PRO A 163 -1.03 4.72 2.77
C PRO A 163 -1.04 3.30 3.33
N TYR A 164 0.11 2.87 3.82
CA TYR A 164 0.30 1.56 4.46
C TYR A 164 0.91 1.78 5.84
N PRO A 165 0.10 1.77 6.93
CA PRO A 165 0.62 1.85 8.29
C PRO A 165 1.70 0.79 8.54
N THR A 166 2.79 1.18 9.18
CA THR A 166 3.99 0.35 9.31
C THR A 166 3.71 -1.01 9.92
N LEU A 167 2.90 -1.06 10.99
CA LEU A 167 2.56 -2.34 11.63
C LEU A 167 1.69 -3.23 10.74
N GLU A 168 0.78 -2.64 9.95
CA GLU A 168 -0.05 -3.39 9.00
C GLU A 168 0.79 -3.98 7.87
N LEU A 169 1.76 -3.21 7.33
CA LEU A 169 2.71 -3.72 6.34
C LEU A 169 3.48 -4.94 6.87
N PHE A 170 3.99 -4.85 8.10
CA PHE A 170 4.70 -5.96 8.71
C PHE A 170 3.78 -7.13 9.04
N GLN A 171 2.56 -6.87 9.50
CA GLN A 171 1.57 -7.92 9.73
C GLN A 171 1.29 -8.69 8.43
N MET A 172 1.07 -7.99 7.33
CA MET A 172 0.85 -8.61 6.02
C MET A 172 2.08 -9.40 5.56
N ALA A 173 3.28 -8.89 5.75
CA ALA A 173 4.52 -9.58 5.40
C ALA A 173 4.70 -10.87 6.22
N ILE A 174 4.41 -10.83 7.51
CA ILE A 174 4.48 -11.99 8.41
C ILE A 174 3.44 -13.05 8.03
N GLU A 175 2.20 -12.66 7.76
CA GLU A 175 1.12 -13.59 7.39
C GLU A 175 1.37 -14.31 6.06
N GLN A 176 2.19 -13.73 5.20
CA GLN A 176 2.53 -14.30 3.89
C GLN A 176 3.81 -15.12 3.91
N GLN A 177 4.62 -14.93 4.94
CA GLN A 177 5.85 -15.68 5.12
C GLN A 177 5.54 -17.09 5.61
N GLU A 178 6.00 -18.10 4.89
CA GLU A 178 5.99 -19.47 5.38
C GLU A 178 7.12 -19.64 6.41
N PHE A 179 6.79 -20.03 7.62
CA PHE A 179 7.75 -20.34 8.66
C PHE A 179 7.78 -21.85 8.92
N PRO A 180 8.97 -22.47 9.11
CA PRO A 180 10.30 -21.86 8.90
C PRO A 180 10.67 -21.73 7.42
N SER A 181 11.46 -20.72 7.07
CA SER A 181 12.02 -20.55 5.74
C SER A 181 13.52 -20.33 5.80
N GLU A 182 14.27 -20.97 4.92
CA GLU A 182 15.70 -20.76 4.81
C GLU A 182 15.99 -19.40 4.17
N ILE A 183 16.81 -18.59 4.85
CA ILE A 183 17.22 -17.25 4.40
C ILE A 183 18.56 -17.36 3.69
N GLU A 184 19.49 -18.08 4.30
CA GLU A 184 20.83 -18.41 3.80
C GLU A 184 21.18 -19.82 4.23
N GLU A 185 22.22 -20.41 3.65
CA GLU A 185 22.66 -21.77 3.99
C GLU A 185 22.90 -21.91 5.51
N GLY A 186 22.08 -22.75 6.15
CA GLY A 186 22.14 -23.00 7.58
C GLY A 186 21.55 -21.90 8.48
N MET A 187 20.85 -20.92 7.91
CA MET A 187 20.11 -19.89 8.67
C MET A 187 18.64 -19.86 8.27
N TRP A 188 17.78 -20.06 9.22
CA TRP A 188 16.33 -20.17 9.06
C TRP A 188 15.59 -19.04 9.75
N LEU A 189 14.69 -18.36 9.06
CA LEU A 189 13.68 -17.50 9.69
C LEU A 189 12.59 -18.42 10.25
N THR A 190 12.50 -18.50 11.56
CA THR A 190 11.66 -19.49 12.24
C THR A 190 10.36 -18.91 12.75
N ASP A 191 10.27 -17.59 12.93
CA ASP A 191 9.07 -16.94 13.45
C ASP A 191 9.07 -15.45 13.11
N GLY A 192 7.86 -14.87 13.02
CA GLY A 192 7.61 -13.45 12.90
C GLY A 192 6.31 -13.09 13.62
N TYR A 193 6.32 -12.05 14.45
CA TYR A 193 5.13 -11.61 15.18
C TYR A 193 5.22 -10.14 15.58
N ILE A 194 4.05 -9.56 15.90
CA ILE A 194 3.93 -8.19 16.42
C ILE A 194 3.45 -8.24 17.87
N LYS A 195 4.11 -7.45 18.73
CA LYS A 195 3.70 -7.27 20.11
C LYS A 195 3.74 -5.80 20.49
N GLY A 196 2.56 -5.18 20.66
CA GLY A 196 2.44 -3.74 20.83
C GLY A 196 2.99 -3.01 19.61
N ASN A 197 3.89 -2.07 19.80
CA ASN A 197 4.54 -1.32 18.73
C ASN A 197 5.87 -1.92 18.29
N THR A 198 6.07 -3.22 18.46
CA THR A 198 7.34 -3.88 18.14
C THR A 198 7.08 -5.09 17.24
N VAL A 199 7.77 -5.09 16.11
CA VAL A 199 7.82 -6.21 15.17
C VAL A 199 9.01 -7.08 15.54
N TYR A 200 8.81 -8.38 15.61
CA TYR A 200 9.86 -9.35 15.94
C TYR A 200 10.04 -10.32 14.77
N TYR A 201 11.29 -10.57 14.42
CA TYR A 201 11.70 -11.66 13.56
C TYR A 201 12.70 -12.54 14.29
N VAL A 202 12.53 -13.85 14.25
CA VAL A 202 13.38 -14.81 14.91
C VAL A 202 14.08 -15.67 13.85
N ALA A 203 15.40 -15.55 13.79
CA ALA A 203 16.25 -16.39 12.96
C ALA A 203 17.00 -17.42 13.81
N LYS A 204 17.17 -18.63 13.29
CA LYS A 204 17.89 -19.72 13.93
C LYS A 204 19.01 -20.22 13.03
N PHE A 205 20.20 -20.38 13.60
CA PHE A 205 21.34 -21.00 12.96
C PHE A 205 21.39 -22.50 13.26
N GLU A 206 21.83 -23.29 12.32
CA GLU A 206 22.05 -24.74 12.51
C GLU A 206 23.34 -25.06 13.28
N SER A 207 24.17 -24.06 13.56
CA SER A 207 25.42 -24.16 14.29
C SER A 207 25.32 -23.62 15.71
N ASP A 208 26.25 -24.02 16.58
CA ASP A 208 26.35 -23.56 17.99
C ASP A 208 27.11 -22.23 18.07
N VAL A 209 26.66 -21.24 17.33
CA VAL A 209 27.23 -19.87 17.38
C VAL A 209 26.90 -19.22 18.72
N THR A 210 27.86 -18.51 19.25
CA THR A 210 27.71 -17.73 20.48
C THR A 210 27.96 -16.24 20.23
N SER A 211 27.68 -15.39 21.21
CA SER A 211 27.97 -13.94 21.10
C SER A 211 29.46 -13.63 20.91
N ASP A 212 30.35 -14.52 21.34
CA ASP A 212 31.80 -14.34 21.21
C ASP A 212 32.32 -14.64 19.80
N ASP A 213 31.50 -15.34 18.98
CA ASP A 213 31.85 -15.69 17.63
C ASP A 213 31.53 -14.54 16.63
N LEU A 214 30.75 -13.53 17.06
CA LEU A 214 30.37 -12.37 16.23
C LEU A 214 31.10 -11.11 16.71
N SER A 215 31.88 -10.54 15.83
CA SER A 215 32.47 -9.22 16.06
C SER A 215 31.42 -8.10 15.96
N HIS A 216 31.68 -7.00 16.61
CA HIS A 216 30.86 -5.80 16.50
C HIS A 216 30.70 -5.32 15.02
N SER A 217 31.74 -5.47 14.20
CA SER A 217 31.70 -5.11 12.78
C SER A 217 30.78 -6.00 11.95
N GLU A 218 30.68 -7.29 12.28
CA GLU A 218 29.76 -8.22 11.63
C GLU A 218 28.30 -7.90 11.98
N LEU A 219 28.00 -7.61 13.24
CA LEU A 219 26.66 -7.17 13.65
C LEU A 219 26.25 -5.86 12.98
N LEU A 220 27.18 -4.93 12.80
CA LEU A 220 26.91 -3.69 12.06
C LEU A 220 26.66 -3.96 10.56
N ALA A 221 27.40 -4.88 9.95
CA ALA A 221 27.17 -5.26 8.56
C ALA A 221 25.76 -5.87 8.37
N ILE A 222 25.38 -6.83 9.22
CA ILE A 222 24.03 -7.41 9.22
C ILE A 222 22.96 -6.32 9.39
N LYS A 223 23.15 -5.38 10.32
CA LYS A 223 22.23 -4.27 10.50
C LYS A 223 22.10 -3.42 9.22
N GLN A 224 23.19 -3.16 8.53
CA GLN A 224 23.15 -2.37 7.28
C GLN A 224 22.41 -3.09 6.16
N ASP A 225 22.60 -4.39 6.02
CA ASP A 225 21.88 -5.20 5.02
C ASP A 225 20.36 -5.18 5.27
N ILE A 226 19.96 -5.35 6.54
CA ILE A 226 18.55 -5.23 6.95
C ILE A 226 18.01 -3.84 6.62
N LEU A 227 18.75 -2.78 6.96
CA LEU A 227 18.34 -1.40 6.69
C LEU A 227 18.19 -1.11 5.20
N GLN A 228 19.03 -1.71 4.35
CA GLN A 228 18.86 -1.57 2.91
C GLN A 228 17.56 -2.20 2.43
N GLY A 229 17.25 -3.42 2.85
CA GLY A 229 15.97 -4.07 2.54
C GLY A 229 14.77 -3.28 3.05
N LEU A 230 14.85 -2.73 4.27
CA LEU A 230 13.78 -1.90 4.83
C LEU A 230 13.56 -0.59 4.06
N LYS A 231 14.60 0.04 3.52
CA LYS A 231 14.47 1.25 2.69
C LYS A 231 13.74 1.00 1.37
N GLU A 232 13.82 -0.21 0.85
CA GLU A 232 13.06 -0.61 -0.33
C GLU A 232 11.60 -0.95 0.00
N PHE A 233 11.35 -1.38 1.23
CA PHE A 233 10.04 -1.81 1.72
C PHE A 233 9.20 -0.68 2.32
N LEU A 234 9.84 0.27 3.03
CA LEU A 234 9.18 1.38 3.73
C LEU A 234 9.20 2.66 2.89
N ILE A 235 8.07 3.35 2.83
CA ILE A 235 7.97 4.68 2.24
C ILE A 235 8.31 5.77 3.27
N ALA A 236 8.55 6.99 2.80
CA ALA A 236 8.96 8.11 3.68
C ALA A 236 8.01 8.37 4.86
N GLY A 237 6.70 8.18 4.67
CA GLY A 237 5.70 8.33 5.74
C GLY A 237 5.86 7.30 6.86
N ASN A 238 6.32 6.08 6.57
CA ASN A 238 6.52 5.04 7.57
C ASN A 238 7.61 5.43 8.58
N LYS A 239 8.70 6.07 8.13
CA LYS A 239 9.73 6.57 9.05
C LYS A 239 9.15 7.56 10.06
N LYS A 240 8.34 8.52 9.60
CA LYS A 240 7.67 9.49 10.48
C LYS A 240 6.73 8.80 11.46
N GLU A 241 5.93 7.84 10.97
CA GLU A 241 5.03 7.05 11.79
C GLU A 241 5.79 6.24 12.86
N MET A 242 6.90 5.59 12.47
CA MET A 242 7.75 4.84 13.40
C MET A 242 8.25 5.75 14.54
N ALA A 243 8.73 6.96 14.21
CA ALA A 243 9.17 7.93 15.21
C ALA A 243 8.03 8.36 16.14
N GLN A 244 6.87 8.70 15.60
CA GLN A 244 5.71 9.19 16.35
C GLN A 244 5.09 8.13 17.27
N LYS A 245 5.00 6.89 16.79
CA LYS A 245 4.36 5.78 17.52
C LYS A 245 5.35 4.93 18.31
N GLY A 246 6.66 5.22 18.23
CA GLY A 246 7.71 4.42 18.85
C GLY A 246 7.76 2.99 18.31
N ILE A 247 7.51 2.82 16.99
CA ILE A 247 7.57 1.50 16.36
C ILE A 247 9.02 1.07 16.22
N ARG A 248 9.31 -0.18 16.58
CA ARG A 248 10.62 -0.80 16.52
C ARG A 248 10.55 -2.13 15.80
N ILE A 249 11.66 -2.51 15.17
CA ILE A 249 11.83 -3.82 14.55
C ILE A 249 12.99 -4.51 15.25
N ILE A 250 12.78 -5.72 15.73
CA ILE A 250 13.77 -6.49 16.47
C ILE A 250 14.01 -7.81 15.76
N TYR A 251 15.25 -8.03 15.36
CA TYR A 251 15.73 -9.32 14.86
C TYR A 251 16.45 -10.06 15.99
N ILE A 252 15.98 -11.25 16.31
CA ILE A 252 16.53 -12.13 17.34
C ILE A 252 17.20 -13.29 16.65
N TYR A 253 18.50 -13.46 16.91
CA TYR A 253 19.29 -14.56 16.36
C TYR A 253 19.55 -15.61 17.44
N LYS A 254 19.19 -16.85 17.13
CA LYS A 254 19.33 -18.00 18.02
C LYS A 254 20.27 -19.05 17.41
N ASN A 255 21.04 -19.71 18.27
CA ASN A 255 21.87 -20.85 17.86
C ASN A 255 21.06 -22.15 17.73
N ASN A 256 21.73 -23.25 17.42
CA ASN A 256 21.09 -24.55 17.28
C ASN A 256 20.38 -25.04 18.55
N ASN A 257 20.90 -24.66 19.74
CA ASN A 257 20.29 -24.99 21.03
C ASN A 257 19.07 -24.12 21.36
N GLY A 258 18.83 -23.05 20.59
CA GLY A 258 17.73 -22.11 20.80
C GLY A 258 18.09 -20.92 21.71
N ASP A 259 19.36 -20.82 22.10
CA ASP A 259 19.86 -19.69 22.92
C ASP A 259 20.02 -18.45 22.03
N GLU A 260 19.55 -17.30 22.53
CA GLU A 260 19.77 -16.02 21.87
C GLU A 260 21.23 -15.61 22.01
N PHE A 261 21.92 -15.38 20.89
CA PHE A 261 23.30 -14.93 20.86
C PHE A 261 23.48 -13.53 20.29
N ALA A 262 22.49 -13.03 19.52
CA ALA A 262 22.52 -11.67 18.99
C ALA A 262 21.10 -11.09 18.89
N ARG A 263 21.05 -9.77 19.00
CA ARG A 263 19.82 -8.99 18.82
C ARG A 263 20.14 -7.69 18.09
N ILE A 264 19.38 -7.41 17.05
CA ILE A 264 19.49 -6.16 16.30
C ILE A 264 18.17 -5.41 16.44
N GLU A 265 18.23 -4.19 16.95
CA GLU A 265 17.10 -3.29 17.04
C GLU A 265 17.23 -2.21 15.97
N ILE A 266 16.12 -1.92 15.30
CA ILE A 266 15.98 -0.88 14.29
C ILE A 266 14.86 0.03 14.72
N THR A 267 15.15 1.33 14.70
CA THR A 267 14.24 2.42 15.03
C THR A 267 14.11 3.38 13.87
N ALA A 268 13.24 4.37 14.00
CA ALA A 268 13.10 5.42 12.99
C ALA A 268 14.41 6.20 12.73
N ASP A 269 15.29 6.30 13.73
CA ASP A 269 16.57 7.03 13.62
C ASP A 269 17.59 6.28 12.75
N ASP A 270 17.41 4.98 12.56
CA ASP A 270 18.30 4.15 11.75
C ASP A 270 17.95 4.20 10.25
N ILE A 271 16.68 4.49 9.91
CA ILE A 271 16.13 4.54 8.55
C ILE A 271 16.20 5.97 8.00
#